data_35aff5fb9306bc8ab1d411eb2d0c630f
#
_entry.id   35aff5fb9306bc8ab1d411eb2d0c630f
#
_cell.length_a   1.000
_cell.length_b   1.000
_cell.length_c   1.000
_cell.angle_alpha   90.00
_cell.angle_beta   90.00
_cell.angle_gamma   90.00
#
_symmetry.space_group_name_H-M   'P 1'
#
loop_
_entity.id
_entity.type
_entity.pdbx_description
1 polymer ?
#
loop_
_entity_poly.entity_id
_entity_poly.type
_entity_poly.pdbx_seq_one_letter_code
_entity_poly.pdbx_strand_id
1 'polypeptide(L)'
;MLQRVSIAILVLVLATSCMQTRYVIQAGLGQAELWSLARDVDDVIADPSTDERTRILLEETKIIMNFAQKNGFDSKGNYEQYVELNRGQVVWFLAAAKPLAFEAEIWNFPLVGSFPYLGWFDRREAMQIRRRLKKRGLDVYMRPVNAYSTGGWLDDPILSSMLSPHDDAFRYLSNILLHELTHANLLVNDQATFNESVASFVGDTMAEEYLIWRFGAESEEVSIYREEAARSLVRGTRFVQAHDELAKLYESKKSDKEKLAKKESITVALQQELGLSWRPNNASLLGFKVYNTGQKEFANLYKACGNSWAPFFKVILELKASDFGEEQLEEIDPVIQKMAPRCQALIKSS
;
A
#
# COMPACT_ATOMS: atom_id res chain seq x y z
N MET A 1 14.95 -43.32 17.73
CA MET A 1 15.39 -41.92 17.66
C MET A 1 15.64 -41.48 16.22
N LEU A 2 16.41 -42.21 15.41
CA LEU A 2 16.66 -41.92 14.00
C LEU A 2 15.40 -41.75 13.13
N GLN A 3 14.38 -42.60 13.30
CA GLN A 3 13.13 -42.53 12.53
C GLN A 3 12.31 -41.23 12.80
N ARG A 4 12.30 -40.73 14.04
CA ARG A 4 11.65 -39.46 14.40
C ARG A 4 12.41 -38.27 13.85
N VAL A 5 13.74 -38.33 13.80
CA VAL A 5 14.58 -37.29 13.20
C VAL A 5 14.39 -37.26 11.67
N SER A 6 14.30 -38.44 11.04
CA SER A 6 14.05 -38.52 9.58
C SER A 6 12.66 -38.00 9.20
N ILE A 7 11.62 -38.27 9.99
CA ILE A 7 10.27 -37.74 9.76
C ILE A 7 10.25 -36.23 9.98
N ALA A 8 10.92 -35.71 11.01
CA ALA A 8 11.01 -34.26 11.27
C ALA A 8 11.74 -33.53 10.12
N ILE A 9 12.84 -34.10 9.61
CA ILE A 9 13.56 -33.56 8.45
C ILE A 9 12.69 -33.62 7.19
N LEU A 10 11.96 -34.71 6.94
CA LEU A 10 11.08 -34.84 5.79
C LEU A 10 9.93 -33.85 5.86
N VAL A 11 9.32 -33.64 7.03
CA VAL A 11 8.28 -32.63 7.26
C VAL A 11 8.83 -31.22 7.06
N LEU A 12 10.04 -30.94 7.53
CA LEU A 12 10.72 -29.65 7.34
C LEU A 12 11.02 -29.40 5.85
N VAL A 13 11.50 -30.40 5.12
CA VAL A 13 11.78 -30.31 3.67
C VAL A 13 10.50 -30.16 2.86
N LEU A 14 9.43 -30.87 3.20
CA LEU A 14 8.12 -30.70 2.56
C LEU A 14 7.50 -29.33 2.87
N ALA A 15 7.65 -28.86 4.10
CA ALA A 15 7.20 -27.51 4.49
C ALA A 15 7.96 -26.41 3.73
N THR A 16 9.28 -26.53 3.57
CA THR A 16 10.07 -25.53 2.83
C THR A 16 9.86 -25.57 1.31
N SER A 17 9.22 -26.61 0.78
CA SER A 17 8.84 -26.67 -0.64
C SER A 17 7.55 -25.92 -0.95
N CYS A 18 6.71 -25.65 0.04
CA CYS A 18 5.49 -24.86 -0.13
C CYS A 18 5.84 -23.36 -0.27
N MET A 19 5.27 -22.72 -1.27
CA MET A 19 5.51 -21.28 -1.54
C MET A 19 5.13 -20.40 -0.33
N GLN A 20 4.02 -20.70 0.33
CA GLN A 20 3.56 -19.98 1.53
C GLN A 20 4.58 -20.07 2.68
N THR A 21 5.12 -21.29 2.94
CA THR A 21 6.13 -21.47 3.99
C THR A 21 7.40 -20.69 3.68
N ARG A 22 7.87 -20.72 2.43
CA ARG A 22 9.04 -19.92 2.00
C ARG A 22 8.78 -18.44 2.15
N TYR A 23 7.58 -17.99 1.80
CA TYR A 23 7.16 -16.59 1.95
C TYR A 23 7.22 -16.15 3.42
N VAL A 24 6.61 -16.91 4.33
CA VAL A 24 6.61 -16.58 5.77
C VAL A 24 8.04 -16.57 6.33
N ILE A 25 8.89 -17.53 5.95
CA ILE A 25 10.28 -17.57 6.39
C ILE A 25 11.05 -16.33 5.90
N GLN A 26 10.96 -15.98 4.61
CA GLN A 26 11.66 -14.81 4.08
C GLN A 26 11.13 -13.49 4.65
N ALA A 27 9.83 -13.41 4.93
CA ALA A 27 9.23 -12.24 5.59
C ALA A 27 9.75 -12.09 7.02
N GLY A 28 9.80 -13.19 7.79
CA GLY A 28 10.37 -13.20 9.13
C GLY A 28 11.87 -12.86 9.17
N LEU A 29 12.65 -13.39 8.22
CA LEU A 29 14.08 -13.06 8.10
C LEU A 29 14.29 -11.60 7.69
N GLY A 30 13.49 -11.08 6.74
CA GLY A 30 13.54 -9.67 6.34
C GLY A 30 13.18 -8.73 7.50
N GLN A 31 12.16 -9.08 8.28
CA GLN A 31 11.81 -8.30 9.48
C GLN A 31 12.92 -8.35 10.53
N ALA A 32 13.53 -9.51 10.77
CA ALA A 32 14.67 -9.64 11.67
C ALA A 32 15.89 -8.83 11.20
N GLU A 33 16.14 -8.75 9.88
CA GLU A 33 17.15 -7.85 9.31
C GLU A 33 16.87 -6.40 9.70
N LEU A 34 15.63 -5.91 9.48
CA LEU A 34 15.24 -4.55 9.83
C LEU A 34 15.48 -4.25 11.30
N TRP A 35 15.06 -5.13 12.21
CA TRP A 35 15.29 -4.93 13.65
C TRP A 35 16.76 -4.94 14.03
N SER A 36 17.59 -5.75 13.37
CA SER A 36 19.02 -5.80 13.66
C SER A 36 19.77 -4.53 13.24
N LEU A 37 19.21 -3.76 12.31
CA LEU A 37 19.75 -2.52 11.78
C LEU A 37 19.12 -1.27 12.42
N ALA A 38 18.03 -1.44 13.19
CA ALA A 38 17.27 -0.35 13.76
C ALA A 38 18.10 0.42 14.80
N ARG A 39 18.06 1.74 14.72
CA ARG A 39 18.65 2.70 15.66
C ARG A 39 17.56 3.67 16.10
N ASP A 40 17.64 4.14 17.31
CA ASP A 40 16.77 5.22 17.80
C ASP A 40 16.92 6.46 16.92
N VAL A 41 15.79 7.09 16.55
CA VAL A 41 15.78 8.27 15.66
C VAL A 41 16.54 9.43 16.29
N ASP A 42 16.41 9.63 17.61
CA ASP A 42 17.10 10.71 18.32
C ASP A 42 18.62 10.49 18.35
N ASP A 43 19.05 9.23 18.51
CA ASP A 43 20.45 8.85 18.44
C ASP A 43 21.04 9.11 17.02
N VAL A 44 20.26 8.80 15.97
CA VAL A 44 20.69 9.05 14.58
C VAL A 44 20.76 10.55 14.29
N ILE A 45 19.80 11.34 14.75
CA ILE A 45 19.81 12.80 14.62
C ILE A 45 21.03 13.41 15.34
N ALA A 46 21.36 12.92 16.53
CA ALA A 46 22.48 13.41 17.33
C ALA A 46 23.86 12.96 16.84
N ASP A 47 23.92 11.91 16.00
CA ASP A 47 25.19 11.35 15.50
C ASP A 47 25.86 12.31 14.49
N PRO A 48 27.09 12.82 14.77
CA PRO A 48 27.78 13.72 13.87
C PRO A 48 28.10 13.13 12.49
N SER A 49 28.07 11.81 12.34
CA SER A 49 28.31 11.11 11.07
C SER A 49 27.08 11.03 10.18
N THR A 50 25.88 11.33 10.72
CA THR A 50 24.65 11.37 9.93
C THR A 50 24.68 12.52 8.93
N ASP A 51 24.43 12.23 7.67
CA ASP A 51 24.35 13.27 6.66
C ASP A 51 23.21 14.27 6.95
N GLU A 52 23.40 15.51 6.52
CA GLU A 52 22.52 16.62 6.84
C GLU A 52 21.09 16.40 6.33
N ARG A 53 20.95 15.82 5.15
CA ARG A 53 19.61 15.55 4.57
C ARG A 53 18.85 14.50 5.39
N THR A 54 19.47 13.41 5.73
CA THR A 54 18.88 12.37 6.59
C THR A 54 18.46 12.99 7.92
N ARG A 55 19.30 13.81 8.55
CA ARG A 55 18.97 14.48 9.80
C ARG A 55 17.72 15.36 9.66
N ILE A 56 17.66 16.22 8.65
CA ILE A 56 16.52 17.11 8.39
C ILE A 56 15.23 16.30 8.20
N LEU A 57 15.29 15.20 7.43
CA LEU A 57 14.08 14.39 7.16
C LEU A 57 13.65 13.57 8.36
N LEU A 58 14.55 13.13 9.23
CA LEU A 58 14.20 12.49 10.50
C LEU A 58 13.60 13.48 11.50
N GLU A 59 14.09 14.71 11.56
CA GLU A 59 13.48 15.79 12.34
C GLU A 59 12.06 16.10 11.81
N GLU A 60 11.89 16.17 10.50
CA GLU A 60 10.58 16.40 9.87
C GLU A 60 9.62 15.24 10.14
N THR A 61 10.09 13.99 10.16
CA THR A 61 9.28 12.84 10.57
C THR A 61 8.65 13.05 11.96
N LYS A 62 9.41 13.53 12.94
CA LYS A 62 8.88 13.82 14.28
C LYS A 62 7.78 14.88 14.24
N ILE A 63 7.91 15.89 13.37
CA ILE A 63 6.91 16.93 13.19
C ILE A 63 5.64 16.36 12.56
N ILE A 64 5.77 15.54 11.51
CA ILE A 64 4.66 14.84 10.87
C ILE A 64 3.92 13.94 11.87
N MET A 65 4.65 13.15 12.66
CA MET A 65 4.07 12.26 13.66
C MET A 65 3.30 13.03 14.75
N ASN A 66 3.84 14.15 15.22
CA ASN A 66 3.15 15.02 16.17
C ASN A 66 1.86 15.64 15.56
N PHE A 67 1.90 16.04 14.29
CA PHE A 67 0.73 16.50 13.57
C PHE A 67 -0.34 15.40 13.46
N ALA A 68 0.06 14.18 13.09
CA ALA A 68 -0.83 13.03 12.99
C ALA A 68 -1.51 12.71 14.35
N GLN A 69 -0.74 12.68 15.44
CA GLN A 69 -1.27 12.45 16.79
C GLN A 69 -2.31 13.50 17.20
N LYS A 70 -2.05 14.79 16.93
CA LYS A 70 -3.01 15.87 17.19
C LYS A 70 -4.30 15.72 16.40
N ASN A 71 -4.27 15.01 15.28
CA ASN A 71 -5.40 14.74 14.40
C ASN A 71 -6.05 13.36 14.64
N GLY A 72 -5.68 12.68 15.72
CA GLY A 72 -6.38 11.46 16.18
C GLY A 72 -5.73 10.14 15.83
N PHE A 73 -4.52 10.14 15.26
CA PHE A 73 -3.71 8.92 15.12
C PHE A 73 -3.08 8.48 16.45
N ASP A 74 -2.95 7.19 16.62
CA ASP A 74 -2.09 6.58 17.64
C ASP A 74 -0.77 6.17 16.97
N SER A 75 0.37 6.72 17.44
CA SER A 75 1.68 6.34 16.90
C SER A 75 2.06 4.91 17.24
N LYS A 76 1.58 4.38 18.37
CA LYS A 76 1.86 2.99 18.84
C LYS A 76 3.34 2.60 18.84
N GLY A 77 4.26 3.55 18.99
CA GLY A 77 5.71 3.31 18.91
C GLY A 77 6.26 3.26 17.46
N ASN A 78 5.41 3.43 16.45
CA ASN A 78 5.88 3.48 15.06
C ASN A 78 6.73 4.72 14.81
N TYR A 79 7.76 4.54 13.97
CA TYR A 79 8.67 5.58 13.48
C TYR A 79 9.56 6.24 14.55
N GLU A 80 9.74 5.56 15.69
CA GLU A 80 10.74 5.93 16.71
C GLU A 80 12.13 5.37 16.41
N GLN A 81 12.21 4.38 15.49
CA GLN A 81 13.44 3.76 15.02
C GLN A 81 13.70 4.11 13.56
N TYR A 82 14.98 4.19 13.18
CA TYR A 82 15.45 4.38 11.81
C TYR A 82 16.29 3.19 11.35
N VAL A 83 16.11 2.79 10.09
CA VAL A 83 16.89 1.73 9.46
C VAL A 83 17.53 2.23 8.16
N GLU A 84 18.86 2.22 8.11
CA GLU A 84 19.62 2.44 6.90
C GLU A 84 19.69 1.14 6.09
N LEU A 85 18.99 1.10 4.95
CA LEU A 85 18.87 -0.10 4.12
C LEU A 85 20.01 -0.33 3.14
N ASN A 86 20.80 0.72 2.83
CA ASN A 86 21.79 0.70 1.74
C ASN A 86 21.23 0.19 0.38
N ARG A 87 19.92 0.32 0.18
CA ARG A 87 19.19 -0.03 -1.04
C ARG A 87 17.94 0.84 -1.20
N GLY A 88 17.52 1.09 -2.44
CA GLY A 88 16.42 2.02 -2.74
C GLY A 88 15.01 1.45 -2.51
N GLN A 89 14.87 0.22 -2.01
CA GLN A 89 13.58 -0.41 -1.73
C GLN A 89 13.65 -1.35 -0.54
N VAL A 90 12.56 -1.47 0.20
CA VAL A 90 12.45 -2.44 1.30
C VAL A 90 12.02 -3.81 0.78
N VAL A 91 10.97 -3.86 -0.04
CA VAL A 91 10.42 -5.10 -0.60
C VAL A 91 10.13 -4.98 -2.09
N TRP A 92 9.95 -6.13 -2.73
CA TRP A 92 9.45 -6.28 -4.10
C TRP A 92 8.00 -6.70 -4.05
N PHE A 93 7.11 -5.77 -4.40
CA PHE A 93 5.70 -6.04 -4.60
C PHE A 93 5.51 -7.00 -5.78
N LEU A 94 4.69 -8.02 -5.61
CA LEU A 94 4.35 -8.98 -6.66
C LEU A 94 2.86 -9.30 -6.60
N ALA A 95 2.15 -9.04 -7.70
CA ALA A 95 0.76 -9.40 -7.92
C ALA A 95 0.61 -10.20 -9.21
N ALA A 96 -0.42 -11.02 -9.30
CA ALA A 96 -0.75 -11.77 -10.51
C ALA A 96 -2.26 -11.82 -10.73
N ALA A 97 -2.68 -11.97 -11.98
CA ALA A 97 -4.09 -12.07 -12.36
C ALA A 97 -4.28 -12.94 -13.61
N LYS A 98 -5.50 -13.40 -13.84
CA LYS A 98 -5.87 -14.10 -15.08
C LYS A 98 -5.68 -13.20 -16.30
N PRO A 99 -5.24 -13.75 -17.46
CA PRO A 99 -4.94 -12.92 -18.64
C PRO A 99 -6.19 -12.36 -19.34
N LEU A 100 -7.34 -12.99 -19.19
CA LEU A 100 -8.61 -12.59 -19.83
C LEU A 100 -9.76 -12.47 -18.81
N ALA A 101 -9.43 -12.17 -17.56
CA ALA A 101 -10.36 -11.82 -16.51
C ALA A 101 -9.66 -10.94 -15.47
N PHE A 102 -10.39 -10.04 -14.83
CA PHE A 102 -9.88 -9.31 -13.67
C PHE A 102 -10.10 -10.13 -12.39
N GLU A 103 -9.40 -11.24 -12.33
CA GLU A 103 -9.37 -12.13 -11.18
C GLU A 103 -7.93 -12.23 -10.67
N ALA A 104 -7.68 -11.69 -9.49
CA ALA A 104 -6.38 -11.75 -8.83
C ALA A 104 -6.04 -13.17 -8.38
N GLU A 105 -4.75 -13.51 -8.42
CA GLU A 105 -4.23 -14.66 -7.67
C GLU A 105 -4.24 -14.30 -6.19
N ILE A 106 -4.96 -15.06 -5.38
CA ILE A 106 -5.08 -14.86 -3.94
C ILE A 106 -4.17 -15.83 -3.20
N TRP A 107 -3.37 -15.30 -2.28
CA TRP A 107 -2.50 -16.10 -1.40
C TRP A 107 -3.10 -16.14 0.00
N ASN A 108 -3.46 -17.36 0.46
CA ASN A 108 -4.05 -17.58 1.77
C ASN A 108 -2.97 -18.02 2.76
N PHE A 109 -2.91 -17.36 3.90
CA PHE A 109 -2.01 -17.68 5.00
C PHE A 109 -2.82 -17.97 6.27
N PRO A 110 -2.55 -19.09 6.94
CA PRO A 110 -3.14 -19.34 8.26
C PRO A 110 -2.81 -18.18 9.20
N LEU A 111 -3.78 -17.68 9.96
CA LEU A 111 -3.69 -16.62 10.97
C LEU A 111 -3.64 -15.18 10.45
N VAL A 112 -3.09 -14.92 9.26
CA VAL A 112 -2.94 -13.54 8.74
C VAL A 112 -3.89 -13.20 7.60
N GLY A 113 -4.66 -14.19 7.10
CA GLY A 113 -5.70 -13.95 6.10
C GLY A 113 -5.23 -14.14 4.66
N SER A 114 -5.98 -13.54 3.74
CA SER A 114 -5.80 -13.64 2.29
C SER A 114 -5.29 -12.32 1.70
N PHE A 115 -4.40 -12.41 0.70
CA PHE A 115 -3.79 -11.24 0.06
C PHE A 115 -3.77 -11.40 -1.47
N PRO A 116 -4.14 -10.35 -2.22
CA PRO A 116 -4.03 -10.34 -3.68
C PRO A 116 -2.63 -9.98 -4.19
N TYR A 117 -1.68 -9.73 -3.30
CA TYR A 117 -0.28 -9.41 -3.59
C TYR A 117 0.65 -9.87 -2.46
N LEU A 118 1.94 -9.94 -2.74
CA LEU A 118 2.98 -10.32 -1.77
C LEU A 118 4.17 -9.35 -1.84
N GLY A 119 4.73 -9.03 -0.66
CA GLY A 119 5.99 -8.29 -0.53
C GLY A 119 7.18 -9.24 -0.31
N TRP A 120 8.16 -9.22 -1.19
CA TRP A 120 9.36 -10.06 -1.10
C TRP A 120 10.59 -9.22 -0.76
N PHE A 121 11.28 -9.54 0.32
CA PHE A 121 12.54 -8.89 0.67
C PHE A 121 13.67 -9.27 -0.31
N ASP A 122 13.74 -10.54 -0.74
CA ASP A 122 14.72 -10.99 -1.74
C ASP A 122 14.16 -10.90 -3.17
N ARG A 123 14.80 -10.05 -4.00
CA ARG A 123 14.46 -9.88 -5.43
C ARG A 123 14.57 -11.17 -6.23
N ARG A 124 15.55 -12.03 -5.91
CA ARG A 124 15.78 -13.28 -6.65
C ARG A 124 14.63 -14.25 -6.43
N GLU A 125 14.13 -14.33 -5.20
CA GLU A 125 12.94 -15.14 -4.87
C GLU A 125 11.69 -14.57 -5.55
N ALA A 126 11.44 -13.28 -5.47
CA ALA A 126 10.35 -12.62 -6.18
C ALA A 126 10.38 -12.92 -7.69
N MET A 127 11.56 -12.85 -8.31
CA MET A 127 11.76 -13.18 -9.73
C MET A 127 11.53 -14.65 -10.05
N GLN A 128 11.82 -15.59 -9.13
CA GLN A 128 11.50 -17.00 -9.32
C GLN A 128 9.98 -17.23 -9.32
N ILE A 129 9.26 -16.63 -8.35
CA ILE A 129 7.80 -16.71 -8.28
C ILE A 129 7.18 -16.06 -9.51
N ARG A 130 7.63 -14.87 -9.91
CA ARG A 130 7.19 -14.19 -11.15
C ARG A 130 7.32 -15.12 -12.37
N ARG A 131 8.44 -15.82 -12.54
CA ARG A 131 8.63 -16.76 -13.64
C ARG A 131 7.66 -17.96 -13.58
N ARG A 132 7.38 -18.49 -12.37
CA ARG A 132 6.43 -19.59 -12.18
C ARG A 132 5.00 -19.16 -12.54
N LEU A 133 4.57 -18.00 -12.08
CA LEU A 133 3.24 -17.44 -12.37
C LEU A 133 3.08 -17.17 -13.87
N LYS A 134 4.08 -16.59 -14.53
CA LYS A 134 4.08 -16.41 -15.99
C LYS A 134 4.02 -17.74 -16.77
N LYS A 135 4.69 -18.79 -16.29
CA LYS A 135 4.58 -20.13 -16.91
C LYS A 135 3.19 -20.76 -16.74
N ARG A 136 2.41 -20.33 -15.74
CA ARG A 136 0.99 -20.69 -15.58
C ARG A 136 0.06 -19.87 -16.49
N GLY A 137 0.60 -18.96 -17.30
CA GLY A 137 -0.17 -18.11 -18.21
C GLY A 137 -0.77 -16.88 -17.55
N LEU A 138 -0.36 -16.53 -16.33
CA LEU A 138 -0.88 -15.36 -15.62
C LEU A 138 -0.17 -14.07 -16.05
N ASP A 139 -0.89 -12.97 -16.04
CA ASP A 139 -0.32 -11.63 -16.01
C ASP A 139 0.35 -11.42 -14.64
N VAL A 140 1.55 -10.88 -14.64
CA VAL A 140 2.29 -10.65 -13.39
C VAL A 140 2.85 -9.24 -13.38
N TYR A 141 2.56 -8.51 -12.31
CA TYR A 141 3.13 -7.20 -12.02
C TYR A 141 4.09 -7.29 -10.85
N MET A 142 5.26 -6.67 -10.99
CA MET A 142 6.29 -6.64 -9.95
C MET A 142 6.97 -5.28 -9.99
N ARG A 143 7.06 -4.62 -8.83
CA ARG A 143 7.73 -3.32 -8.66
C ARG A 143 8.48 -3.25 -7.34
N PRO A 144 9.50 -2.37 -7.23
CA PRO A 144 10.06 -2.02 -5.93
C PRO A 144 9.03 -1.23 -5.10
N VAL A 145 9.15 -1.35 -3.78
CA VAL A 145 8.37 -0.58 -2.80
C VAL A 145 9.31 -0.03 -1.75
N ASN A 146 9.15 1.25 -1.43
CA ASN A 146 10.07 2.00 -0.57
C ASN A 146 9.67 1.96 0.90
N ALA A 147 8.39 1.68 1.20
CA ALA A 147 7.86 1.53 2.54
C ALA A 147 6.99 0.28 2.64
N TYR A 148 6.76 -0.19 3.84
CA TYR A 148 5.72 -1.17 4.13
C TYR A 148 5.35 -1.09 5.60
N SER A 149 4.13 -1.47 5.93
CA SER A 149 3.67 -1.59 7.30
C SER A 149 3.41 -3.04 7.67
N THR A 150 3.63 -3.38 8.92
CA THR A 150 3.21 -4.67 9.49
C THR A 150 1.73 -4.69 9.87
N GLY A 151 0.97 -3.64 9.55
CA GLY A 151 -0.45 -3.52 9.89
C GLY A 151 -0.70 -3.38 11.38
N GLY A 152 0.23 -2.76 12.10
CA GLY A 152 0.15 -2.54 13.55
C GLY A 152 0.46 -3.77 14.40
N TRP A 153 1.01 -4.85 13.80
CA TRP A 153 1.48 -6.02 14.55
C TRP A 153 2.80 -5.78 15.25
N LEU A 154 3.62 -4.90 14.70
CA LEU A 154 4.95 -4.54 15.21
C LEU A 154 5.13 -3.03 15.07
N ASP A 155 6.09 -2.47 15.80
CA ASP A 155 6.50 -1.08 15.66
C ASP A 155 7.33 -0.95 14.38
N ASP A 156 6.79 -0.25 13.39
CA ASP A 156 7.43 -0.09 12.08
C ASP A 156 8.47 1.03 12.13
N PRO A 157 9.72 0.80 11.65
CA PRO A 157 10.76 1.84 11.63
C PRO A 157 10.60 2.76 10.41
N ILE A 158 11.22 3.94 10.49
CA ILE A 158 11.50 4.75 9.31
C ILE A 158 12.62 4.05 8.53
N LEU A 159 12.41 3.88 7.23
CA LEU A 159 13.39 3.27 6.35
C LEU A 159 14.08 4.34 5.50
N SER A 160 15.38 4.22 5.27
CA SER A 160 16.11 5.15 4.39
C SER A 160 15.51 5.21 2.97
N SER A 161 14.85 4.14 2.52
CA SER A 161 14.10 4.13 1.25
C SER A 161 12.85 5.03 1.24
N MET A 162 12.34 5.46 2.40
CA MET A 162 11.25 6.43 2.53
C MET A 162 11.75 7.88 2.43
N LEU A 163 13.05 8.10 2.61
CA LEU A 163 13.67 9.42 2.52
C LEU A 163 14.03 9.71 1.06
N SER A 164 13.15 10.42 0.34
CA SER A 164 13.39 10.75 -1.07
C SER A 164 14.70 11.54 -1.25
N PRO A 165 15.56 11.19 -2.21
CA PRO A 165 16.78 11.96 -2.52
C PRO A 165 16.48 13.24 -3.34
N HIS A 166 15.24 13.50 -3.72
CA HIS A 166 14.82 14.59 -4.59
C HIS A 166 14.20 15.76 -3.82
N ASP A 167 13.88 16.84 -4.50
CA ASP A 167 13.31 18.06 -3.93
C ASP A 167 11.85 17.88 -3.43
N ASP A 168 11.23 16.75 -3.75
CA ASP A 168 9.90 16.35 -3.26
C ASP A 168 9.91 15.74 -1.85
N ALA A 169 11.06 15.70 -1.17
CA ALA A 169 11.24 14.90 0.03
C ALA A 169 10.20 15.13 1.13
N PHE A 170 9.86 16.39 1.44
CA PHE A 170 8.85 16.69 2.48
C PHE A 170 7.46 16.26 2.06
N ARG A 171 7.09 16.48 0.78
CA ARG A 171 5.80 16.08 0.23
C ARG A 171 5.66 14.57 0.19
N TYR A 172 6.69 13.90 -0.31
CA TYR A 172 6.74 12.44 -0.36
C TYR A 172 6.72 11.81 1.04
N LEU A 173 7.53 12.34 1.97
CA LEU A 173 7.64 11.82 3.32
C LEU A 173 6.33 11.98 4.10
N SER A 174 5.66 13.14 4.02
CA SER A 174 4.38 13.35 4.69
C SER A 174 3.30 12.40 4.16
N ASN A 175 3.20 12.23 2.84
CA ASN A 175 2.23 11.32 2.24
C ASN A 175 2.47 9.86 2.65
N ILE A 176 3.71 9.37 2.50
CA ILE A 176 4.03 7.97 2.76
C ILE A 176 3.90 7.61 4.25
N LEU A 177 4.33 8.50 5.16
CA LEU A 177 4.20 8.26 6.60
C LEU A 177 2.73 8.19 7.04
N LEU A 178 1.90 9.11 6.57
CA LEU A 178 0.47 9.15 6.91
C LEU A 178 -0.30 7.98 6.28
N HIS A 179 0.09 7.53 5.08
CA HIS A 179 -0.42 6.32 4.45
C HIS A 179 -0.10 5.08 5.28
N GLU A 180 1.17 4.85 5.59
CA GLU A 180 1.61 3.66 6.34
C GLU A 180 1.13 3.69 7.81
N LEU A 181 1.05 4.88 8.43
CA LEU A 181 0.48 5.04 9.76
C LEU A 181 -1.02 4.68 9.78
N THR A 182 -1.72 4.90 8.67
CA THR A 182 -3.12 4.45 8.54
C THR A 182 -3.20 2.93 8.66
N HIS A 183 -2.33 2.17 7.99
CA HIS A 183 -2.28 0.71 8.13
C HIS A 183 -1.92 0.25 9.55
N ALA A 184 -1.05 0.97 10.25
CA ALA A 184 -0.71 0.67 11.64
C ALA A 184 -1.90 0.88 12.61
N ASN A 185 -2.84 1.76 12.26
CA ASN A 185 -4.03 2.06 13.07
C ASN A 185 -5.26 1.28 12.64
N LEU A 186 -5.40 1.01 11.34
CA LEU A 186 -6.57 0.38 10.72
C LEU A 186 -6.13 -0.71 9.75
N LEU A 187 -6.42 -1.94 10.08
CA LEU A 187 -6.30 -3.08 9.17
C LEU A 187 -7.54 -3.96 9.31
N VAL A 188 -8.36 -4.02 8.27
CA VAL A 188 -9.50 -4.95 8.20
C VAL A 188 -9.04 -6.19 7.46
N ASN A 189 -9.07 -7.34 8.16
CA ASN A 189 -8.63 -8.62 7.58
C ASN A 189 -9.42 -8.93 6.30
N ASP A 190 -8.72 -9.48 5.30
CA ASP A 190 -9.29 -9.90 4.02
C ASP A 190 -10.00 -8.79 3.23
N GLN A 191 -9.60 -7.51 3.42
CA GLN A 191 -10.16 -6.34 2.75
C GLN A 191 -9.09 -5.41 2.18
N ALA A 192 -8.23 -5.95 1.30
CA ALA A 192 -7.10 -5.20 0.74
C ALA A 192 -7.54 -3.91 0.03
N THR A 193 -8.62 -3.95 -0.78
CA THR A 193 -9.14 -2.76 -1.47
C THR A 193 -9.52 -1.65 -0.48
N PHE A 194 -10.23 -1.99 0.59
CA PHE A 194 -10.59 -1.00 1.60
C PHE A 194 -9.36 -0.44 2.31
N ASN A 195 -8.45 -1.30 2.78
CA ASN A 195 -7.26 -0.89 3.52
C ASN A 195 -6.38 0.05 2.70
N GLU A 196 -6.08 -0.30 1.45
CA GLU A 196 -5.26 0.54 0.57
C GLU A 196 -5.97 1.85 0.18
N SER A 197 -7.28 1.78 -0.09
CA SER A 197 -8.05 2.96 -0.49
C SER A 197 -8.17 3.99 0.64
N VAL A 198 -8.43 3.54 1.87
CA VAL A 198 -8.50 4.46 3.02
C VAL A 198 -7.12 5.03 3.36
N ALA A 199 -6.05 4.21 3.29
CA ALA A 199 -4.69 4.68 3.52
C ALA A 199 -4.27 5.72 2.46
N SER A 200 -4.64 5.50 1.19
CA SER A 200 -4.41 6.47 0.12
C SER A 200 -5.18 7.77 0.35
N PHE A 201 -6.47 7.70 0.71
CA PHE A 201 -7.27 8.88 1.01
C PHE A 201 -6.70 9.70 2.16
N VAL A 202 -6.34 9.03 3.25
CA VAL A 202 -5.76 9.69 4.43
C VAL A 202 -4.38 10.25 4.11
N GLY A 203 -3.51 9.46 3.46
CA GLY A 203 -2.18 9.89 3.03
C GLY A 203 -2.24 11.14 2.17
N ASP A 204 -3.09 11.16 1.14
CA ASP A 204 -3.21 12.28 0.21
C ASP A 204 -3.81 13.52 0.89
N THR A 205 -4.94 13.36 1.59
CA THR A 205 -5.68 14.50 2.16
C THR A 205 -4.96 15.10 3.38
N MET A 206 -4.50 14.25 4.30
CA MET A 206 -3.83 14.72 5.51
C MET A 206 -2.44 15.26 5.23
N ALA A 207 -1.72 14.74 4.20
CA ALA A 207 -0.45 15.33 3.79
C ALA A 207 -0.63 16.73 3.21
N GLU A 208 -1.69 17.01 2.42
CA GLU A 208 -1.98 18.37 1.98
C GLU A 208 -2.25 19.29 3.17
N GLU A 209 -3.07 18.85 4.13
CA GLU A 209 -3.36 19.63 5.35
C GLU A 209 -2.09 19.88 6.18
N TYR A 210 -1.21 18.85 6.30
CA TYR A 210 0.09 19.00 6.95
C TYR A 210 0.97 20.05 6.26
N LEU A 211 1.10 20.00 4.93
CA LEU A 211 1.90 20.94 4.16
C LEU A 211 1.35 22.37 4.28
N ILE A 212 0.03 22.56 4.27
CA ILE A 212 -0.62 23.84 4.52
C ILE A 212 -0.29 24.36 5.93
N TRP A 213 -0.41 23.50 6.94
CA TRP A 213 -0.09 23.86 8.32
C TRP A 213 1.40 24.19 8.51
N ARG A 214 2.28 23.45 7.84
CA ARG A 214 3.73 23.54 7.98
C ARG A 214 4.34 24.72 7.23
N PHE A 215 3.90 24.96 6.01
CA PHE A 215 4.51 25.91 5.07
C PHE A 215 3.58 27.05 4.65
N GLY A 216 2.29 26.96 4.92
CA GLY A 216 1.27 27.93 4.48
C GLY A 216 0.58 27.52 3.18
N ALA A 217 -0.70 27.92 3.03
CA ALA A 217 -1.55 27.51 1.91
C ALA A 217 -1.05 27.99 0.53
N GLU A 218 -0.29 29.08 0.49
CA GLU A 218 0.24 29.70 -0.73
C GLU A 218 1.74 29.33 -0.97
N SER A 219 2.26 28.34 -0.25
CA SER A 219 3.64 27.90 -0.41
C SER A 219 3.86 27.14 -1.70
N GLU A 220 5.11 27.08 -2.16
CA GLU A 220 5.51 26.31 -3.33
C GLU A 220 5.28 24.82 -3.11
N GLU A 221 5.53 24.31 -1.90
CA GLU A 221 5.30 22.91 -1.51
C GLU A 221 3.85 22.48 -1.72
N VAL A 222 2.89 23.31 -1.29
CA VAL A 222 1.45 23.04 -1.45
C VAL A 222 1.04 23.13 -2.91
N SER A 223 1.55 24.13 -3.65
CA SER A 223 1.26 24.27 -5.08
C SER A 223 1.72 23.07 -5.88
N ILE A 224 2.99 22.64 -5.68
CA ILE A 224 3.55 21.48 -6.38
C ILE A 224 2.82 20.20 -5.96
N TYR A 225 2.51 20.00 -4.68
CA TYR A 225 1.75 18.85 -4.20
C TYR A 225 0.40 18.71 -4.91
N ARG A 226 -0.35 19.82 -5.01
CA ARG A 226 -1.63 19.85 -5.73
C ARG A 226 -1.50 19.53 -7.22
N GLU A 227 -0.45 20.04 -7.87
CA GLU A 227 -0.16 19.71 -9.26
C GLU A 227 0.19 18.23 -9.45
N GLU A 228 0.98 17.64 -8.54
CA GLU A 228 1.31 16.23 -8.53
C GLU A 228 0.06 15.37 -8.31
N ALA A 229 -0.79 15.74 -7.37
CA ALA A 229 -2.08 15.09 -7.12
C ALA A 229 -3.00 15.14 -8.36
N ALA A 230 -3.10 16.31 -9.01
CA ALA A 230 -3.88 16.44 -10.25
C ALA A 230 -3.35 15.55 -11.38
N ARG A 231 -2.02 15.48 -11.57
CA ARG A 231 -1.39 14.57 -12.55
C ARG A 231 -1.64 13.10 -12.21
N SER A 232 -1.57 12.74 -10.91
CA SER A 232 -1.86 11.39 -10.43
C SER A 232 -3.31 11.00 -10.68
N LEU A 233 -4.26 11.91 -10.44
CA LEU A 233 -5.69 11.70 -10.70
C LEU A 233 -5.96 11.44 -12.20
N VAL A 234 -5.37 12.24 -13.10
CA VAL A 234 -5.49 12.02 -14.54
C VAL A 234 -4.94 10.64 -14.93
N ARG A 235 -3.78 10.28 -14.41
CA ARG A 235 -3.17 8.96 -14.65
C ARG A 235 -4.07 7.84 -14.12
N GLY A 236 -4.54 7.94 -12.88
CA GLY A 236 -5.45 6.97 -12.26
C GLY A 236 -6.72 6.78 -13.08
N THR A 237 -7.35 7.88 -13.53
CA THR A 237 -8.54 7.85 -14.40
C THR A 237 -8.27 7.06 -15.70
N ARG A 238 -7.10 7.22 -16.30
CA ARG A 238 -6.74 6.48 -17.53
C ARG A 238 -6.56 4.98 -17.26
N PHE A 239 -6.00 4.59 -16.11
CA PHE A 239 -5.93 3.18 -15.72
C PHE A 239 -7.31 2.57 -15.50
N VAL A 240 -8.22 3.27 -14.82
CA VAL A 240 -9.62 2.82 -14.61
C VAL A 240 -10.35 2.67 -15.93
N GLN A 241 -10.24 3.63 -16.84
CA GLN A 241 -10.86 3.54 -18.19
C GLN A 241 -10.34 2.33 -18.97
N ALA A 242 -9.03 2.06 -18.93
CA ALA A 242 -8.45 0.90 -19.60
C ALA A 242 -8.92 -0.42 -18.95
N HIS A 243 -9.05 -0.45 -17.61
CA HIS A 243 -9.64 -1.58 -16.89
C HIS A 243 -11.07 -1.85 -17.39
N ASP A 244 -11.93 -0.83 -17.44
CA ASP A 244 -13.34 -0.98 -17.83
C ASP A 244 -13.49 -1.38 -19.30
N GLU A 245 -12.63 -0.85 -20.21
CA GLU A 245 -12.61 -1.28 -21.61
C GLU A 245 -12.22 -2.76 -21.75
N LEU A 246 -11.24 -3.21 -20.97
CA LEU A 246 -10.81 -4.60 -20.96
C LEU A 246 -11.86 -5.53 -20.31
N ALA A 247 -12.52 -5.10 -19.24
CA ALA A 247 -13.59 -5.86 -18.61
C ALA A 247 -14.71 -6.16 -19.61
N LYS A 248 -15.19 -5.14 -20.32
CA LYS A 248 -16.19 -5.30 -21.41
C LYS A 248 -15.68 -6.21 -22.53
N LEU A 249 -14.39 -6.10 -22.90
CA LEU A 249 -13.78 -6.97 -23.89
C LEU A 249 -13.82 -8.45 -23.43
N TYR A 250 -13.51 -8.72 -22.17
CA TYR A 250 -13.47 -10.09 -21.64
C TYR A 250 -14.85 -10.75 -21.56
N GLU A 251 -15.91 -9.97 -21.32
CA GLU A 251 -17.30 -10.43 -21.36
C GLU A 251 -17.83 -10.66 -22.78
N SER A 252 -17.15 -10.12 -23.80
CA SER A 252 -17.62 -10.23 -25.19
C SER A 252 -17.55 -11.66 -25.73
N LYS A 253 -18.31 -11.94 -26.80
CA LYS A 253 -18.33 -13.24 -27.51
C LYS A 253 -17.10 -13.50 -28.41
N LYS A 254 -16.08 -12.63 -28.38
CA LYS A 254 -14.85 -12.79 -29.18
C LYS A 254 -14.05 -14.02 -28.70
N SER A 255 -13.31 -14.62 -29.61
CA SER A 255 -12.36 -15.70 -29.27
C SER A 255 -11.24 -15.18 -28.36
N ASP A 256 -10.63 -16.06 -27.57
CA ASP A 256 -9.50 -15.70 -26.70
C ASP A 256 -8.34 -15.08 -27.47
N LYS A 257 -8.10 -15.55 -28.72
CA LYS A 257 -7.08 -14.98 -29.60
C LYS A 257 -7.38 -13.52 -29.94
N GLU A 258 -8.62 -13.19 -30.27
CA GLU A 258 -9.04 -11.81 -30.55
C GLU A 258 -9.00 -10.93 -29.30
N LYS A 259 -9.44 -11.48 -28.15
CA LYS A 259 -9.35 -10.78 -26.86
C LYS A 259 -7.91 -10.45 -26.50
N LEU A 260 -6.98 -11.40 -26.63
CA LEU A 260 -5.55 -11.17 -26.37
C LEU A 260 -4.95 -10.12 -27.29
N ALA A 261 -5.25 -10.17 -28.60
CA ALA A 261 -4.77 -9.18 -29.56
C ALA A 261 -5.30 -7.77 -29.25
N LYS A 262 -6.60 -7.64 -28.89
CA LYS A 262 -7.19 -6.34 -28.53
C LYS A 262 -6.63 -5.82 -27.20
N LYS A 263 -6.47 -6.70 -26.20
CA LYS A 263 -5.80 -6.38 -24.92
C LYS A 263 -4.39 -5.81 -25.17
N GLU A 264 -3.61 -6.47 -26.02
CA GLU A 264 -2.28 -5.97 -26.36
C GLU A 264 -2.33 -4.56 -26.95
N SER A 265 -3.23 -4.30 -27.88
CA SER A 265 -3.44 -2.98 -28.48
C SER A 265 -3.78 -1.92 -27.41
N ILE A 266 -4.72 -2.21 -26.51
CA ILE A 266 -5.14 -1.28 -25.43
C ILE A 266 -3.99 -1.01 -24.48
N THR A 267 -3.27 -2.04 -24.02
CA THR A 267 -2.18 -1.87 -23.05
C THR A 267 -0.94 -1.19 -23.65
N VAL A 268 -0.66 -1.38 -24.94
CA VAL A 268 0.38 -0.64 -25.66
C VAL A 268 0.00 0.83 -25.79
N ALA A 269 -1.25 1.12 -26.19
CA ALA A 269 -1.73 2.51 -26.28
C ALA A 269 -1.64 3.23 -24.92
N LEU A 270 -2.08 2.57 -23.83
CA LEU A 270 -1.98 3.12 -22.49
C LEU A 270 -0.52 3.36 -22.07
N GLN A 271 0.39 2.44 -22.39
CA GLN A 271 1.82 2.61 -22.13
C GLN A 271 2.38 3.84 -22.81
N GLN A 272 2.06 4.03 -24.11
CA GLN A 272 2.54 5.15 -24.91
C GLN A 272 1.95 6.48 -24.43
N GLU A 273 0.65 6.52 -24.17
CA GLU A 273 -0.06 7.71 -23.70
C GLU A 273 0.48 8.23 -22.37
N LEU A 274 0.75 7.32 -21.44
CA LEU A 274 1.24 7.67 -20.09
C LEU A 274 2.76 7.70 -19.98
N GLY A 275 3.51 7.45 -21.06
CA GLY A 275 4.97 7.45 -21.08
C GLY A 275 5.59 6.39 -20.15
N LEU A 276 4.94 5.23 -19.99
CA LEU A 276 5.40 4.22 -19.02
C LEU A 276 6.59 3.43 -19.59
N SER A 277 7.60 3.20 -18.76
CA SER A 277 8.75 2.34 -19.08
C SER A 277 8.41 0.83 -19.10
N TRP A 278 7.20 0.47 -18.69
CA TRP A 278 6.70 -0.91 -18.61
C TRP A 278 5.29 -1.00 -19.21
N ARG A 279 4.92 -2.18 -19.70
CA ARG A 279 3.59 -2.41 -20.28
C ARG A 279 2.58 -2.83 -19.20
N PRO A 280 1.45 -2.11 -19.05
CA PRO A 280 0.36 -2.51 -18.15
C PRO A 280 -0.22 -3.88 -18.50
N ASN A 281 -0.73 -4.58 -17.50
CA ASN A 281 -1.42 -5.85 -17.62
C ASN A 281 -2.51 -5.96 -16.55
N ASN A 282 -3.30 -7.05 -16.55
CA ASN A 282 -4.41 -7.16 -15.61
C ASN A 282 -3.98 -7.04 -14.14
N ALA A 283 -2.84 -7.63 -13.78
CA ALA A 283 -2.35 -7.52 -12.38
C ALA A 283 -2.01 -6.08 -11.98
N SER A 284 -1.44 -5.30 -12.90
CA SER A 284 -1.15 -3.89 -12.63
C SER A 284 -2.42 -3.03 -12.61
N LEU A 285 -3.38 -3.29 -13.51
CA LEU A 285 -4.65 -2.54 -13.58
C LEU A 285 -5.50 -2.78 -12.33
N LEU A 286 -5.56 -4.01 -11.82
CA LEU A 286 -6.19 -4.31 -10.53
C LEU A 286 -5.50 -3.55 -9.38
N GLY A 287 -4.17 -3.54 -9.35
CA GLY A 287 -3.43 -2.78 -8.34
C GLY A 287 -3.80 -1.30 -8.34
N PHE A 288 -3.85 -0.67 -9.52
CA PHE A 288 -4.26 0.75 -9.62
C PHE A 288 -5.72 0.98 -9.18
N LYS A 289 -6.63 0.05 -9.49
CA LYS A 289 -8.02 0.13 -9.03
C LYS A 289 -8.09 0.14 -7.50
N VAL A 290 -7.36 -0.76 -6.85
CA VAL A 290 -7.32 -0.90 -5.38
C VAL A 290 -6.99 0.43 -4.68
N TYR A 291 -6.00 1.18 -5.15
CA TYR A 291 -5.59 2.45 -4.54
C TYR A 291 -6.52 3.63 -4.87
N ASN A 292 -7.37 3.52 -5.88
CA ASN A 292 -8.20 4.63 -6.38
C ASN A 292 -9.70 4.42 -6.16
N THR A 293 -10.13 3.28 -5.60
CA THR A 293 -11.53 3.00 -5.29
C THR A 293 -11.98 3.80 -4.06
N GLY A 294 -13.25 4.22 -3.99
CA GLY A 294 -13.87 4.84 -2.83
C GLY A 294 -13.37 6.24 -2.46
N GLN A 295 -12.46 6.86 -3.22
CA GLN A 295 -11.86 8.15 -2.87
C GLN A 295 -12.91 9.25 -2.67
N LYS A 296 -13.92 9.29 -3.54
CA LYS A 296 -15.05 10.22 -3.44
C LYS A 296 -15.89 9.96 -2.20
N GLU A 297 -16.14 8.71 -1.88
CA GLU A 297 -16.93 8.29 -0.73
C GLU A 297 -16.21 8.58 0.59
N PHE A 298 -14.88 8.38 0.65
CA PHE A 298 -14.09 8.82 1.79
C PHE A 298 -14.09 10.35 1.95
N ALA A 299 -13.98 11.10 0.87
CA ALA A 299 -14.10 12.56 0.92
C ALA A 299 -15.48 13.00 1.41
N ASN A 300 -16.56 12.35 0.95
CA ASN A 300 -17.92 12.60 1.44
C ASN A 300 -18.07 12.24 2.92
N LEU A 301 -17.48 11.12 3.36
CA LEU A 301 -17.47 10.72 4.76
C LEU A 301 -16.70 11.73 5.61
N TYR A 302 -15.51 12.15 5.18
CA TYR A 302 -14.71 13.16 5.87
C TYR A 302 -15.48 14.47 6.06
N LYS A 303 -16.15 14.91 5.00
CA LYS A 303 -17.06 16.08 5.07
C LYS A 303 -18.22 15.86 6.03
N ALA A 304 -18.84 14.68 6.03
CA ALA A 304 -19.92 14.34 6.97
C ALA A 304 -19.43 14.29 8.42
N CYS A 305 -18.15 14.05 8.64
CA CYS A 305 -17.44 14.13 9.92
C CYS A 305 -17.00 15.56 10.29
N GLY A 306 -17.49 16.60 9.58
CA GLY A 306 -17.18 18.00 9.83
C GLY A 306 -15.77 18.41 9.40
N ASN A 307 -15.17 17.73 8.44
CA ASN A 307 -13.77 17.89 8.02
C ASN A 307 -12.81 17.74 9.22
N SER A 308 -13.04 16.73 10.04
CA SER A 308 -12.26 16.45 11.24
C SER A 308 -11.86 14.97 11.28
N TRP A 309 -10.58 14.72 11.51
CA TRP A 309 -10.02 13.37 11.50
C TRP A 309 -10.46 12.55 12.72
N ALA A 310 -10.56 13.13 13.90
CA ALA A 310 -10.93 12.40 15.10
C ALA A 310 -12.29 11.68 14.99
N PRO A 311 -13.41 12.33 14.59
CA PRO A 311 -14.66 11.63 14.33
C PRO A 311 -14.58 10.70 13.09
N PHE A 312 -13.80 11.03 12.06
CA PHE A 312 -13.57 10.15 10.90
C PHE A 312 -12.93 8.84 11.34
N PHE A 313 -11.79 8.88 12.03
CA PHE A 313 -11.13 7.68 12.55
C PHE A 313 -12.03 6.90 13.52
N LYS A 314 -12.73 7.58 14.40
CA LYS A 314 -13.65 6.90 15.34
C LYS A 314 -14.69 6.04 14.62
N VAL A 315 -15.18 6.45 13.45
CA VAL A 315 -16.19 5.68 12.70
C VAL A 315 -15.57 4.54 11.91
N ILE A 316 -14.43 4.79 11.24
CA ILE A 316 -13.82 3.76 10.39
C ILE A 316 -13.10 2.67 11.18
N LEU A 317 -12.54 2.98 12.36
CA LEU A 317 -11.90 2.01 13.25
C LEU A 317 -12.89 1.01 13.87
N GLU A 318 -14.20 1.26 13.81
CA GLU A 318 -15.24 0.33 14.23
C GLU A 318 -15.53 -0.77 13.21
N LEU A 319 -15.07 -0.61 11.94
CA LEU A 319 -15.32 -1.57 10.87
C LEU A 319 -14.61 -2.90 11.12
N LYS A 320 -15.31 -3.98 10.80
CA LYS A 320 -14.84 -5.36 10.89
C LYS A 320 -15.03 -6.05 9.56
N ALA A 321 -14.32 -7.15 9.32
CA ALA A 321 -14.48 -7.95 8.10
C ALA A 321 -15.95 -8.35 7.82
N SER A 322 -16.74 -8.59 8.86
CA SER A 322 -18.18 -8.91 8.73
C SER A 322 -19.04 -7.80 8.12
N ASP A 323 -18.58 -6.55 8.13
CA ASP A 323 -19.34 -5.41 7.58
C ASP A 323 -19.27 -5.35 6.05
N PHE A 324 -18.34 -6.11 5.45
CA PHE A 324 -18.10 -6.15 4.00
C PHE A 324 -18.90 -7.23 3.27
N GLY A 325 -19.40 -8.26 3.97
CA GLY A 325 -20.24 -9.32 3.41
C GLY A 325 -19.48 -10.42 2.67
N GLU A 326 -18.30 -10.12 2.09
CA GLU A 326 -17.42 -11.09 1.41
C GLU A 326 -15.96 -10.72 1.59
N GLU A 327 -15.05 -11.70 1.40
CA GLU A 327 -13.60 -11.46 1.40
C GLU A 327 -13.19 -10.71 0.12
N GLN A 328 -12.21 -9.80 0.27
CA GLN A 328 -11.64 -9.01 -0.83
C GLN A 328 -12.69 -8.24 -1.64
N LEU A 329 -13.69 -7.65 -0.94
CA LEU A 329 -14.73 -6.84 -1.59
C LEU A 329 -14.10 -5.71 -2.41
N GLU A 330 -14.43 -5.67 -3.72
CA GLU A 330 -13.93 -4.63 -4.61
C GLU A 330 -14.80 -3.35 -4.59
N GLU A 331 -16.11 -3.50 -4.46
CA GLU A 331 -17.08 -2.39 -4.46
C GLU A 331 -17.36 -1.91 -3.03
N ILE A 332 -16.42 -1.13 -2.47
CA ILE A 332 -16.44 -0.70 -1.06
C ILE A 332 -17.34 0.51 -0.79
N ASP A 333 -17.80 1.22 -1.81
CA ASP A 333 -18.60 2.43 -1.70
C ASP A 333 -19.82 2.28 -0.78
N PRO A 334 -20.64 1.19 -0.87
CA PRO A 334 -21.78 1.01 0.00
C PRO A 334 -21.41 0.84 1.49
N VAL A 335 -20.22 0.31 1.77
CA VAL A 335 -19.73 0.17 3.16
C VAL A 335 -19.38 1.54 3.72
N ILE A 336 -18.65 2.36 2.96
CA ILE A 336 -18.25 3.71 3.36
C ILE A 336 -19.48 4.61 3.57
N GLN A 337 -20.44 4.57 2.65
CA GLN A 337 -21.65 5.40 2.71
C GLN A 337 -22.47 5.17 3.99
N LYS A 338 -22.49 3.95 4.52
CA LYS A 338 -23.18 3.60 5.78
C LYS A 338 -22.57 4.27 7.02
N MET A 339 -21.33 4.80 6.91
CA MET A 339 -20.65 5.48 8.02
C MET A 339 -21.08 6.93 8.20
N ALA A 340 -21.50 7.63 7.15
CA ALA A 340 -21.82 9.06 7.20
C ALA A 340 -22.85 9.46 8.28
N PRO A 341 -23.97 8.71 8.49
CA PRO A 341 -24.90 9.00 9.58
C PRO A 341 -24.28 8.89 10.98
N ARG A 342 -23.30 7.97 11.17
CA ARG A 342 -22.58 7.81 12.46
C ARG A 342 -21.73 9.03 12.76
N CYS A 343 -21.00 9.55 11.77
CA CYS A 343 -20.25 10.80 11.92
C CYS A 343 -21.15 11.99 12.31
N GLN A 344 -22.28 12.14 11.62
CA GLN A 344 -23.23 13.22 11.91
C GLN A 344 -23.81 13.12 13.34
N ALA A 345 -24.03 11.90 13.85
CA ALA A 345 -24.47 11.68 15.22
C ALA A 345 -23.37 12.08 16.24
N LEU A 346 -22.11 11.74 15.97
CA LEU A 346 -20.98 12.11 16.84
C LEU A 346 -20.82 13.62 16.95
N ILE A 347 -20.90 14.37 15.85
CA ILE A 347 -20.75 15.83 15.84
C ILE A 347 -21.91 16.52 16.61
N LYS A 348 -23.12 15.97 16.52
CA LYS A 348 -24.28 16.54 17.25
C LYS A 348 -24.23 16.29 18.76
N SER A 349 -23.44 15.32 19.21
CA SER A 349 -23.30 14.95 20.62
C SER A 349 -22.06 15.56 21.29
N SER A 350 -21.18 16.20 20.52
CA SER A 350 -20.00 16.96 20.97
C SER A 350 -20.32 18.43 21.15
#